data_4f24bffb4cb0264aeed6667245e05dac
#
_entry.id   4f24bffb4cb0264aeed6667245e05dac
#
_cell.length_a   1.000
_cell.length_b   1.000
_cell.length_c   1.000
_cell.angle_alpha   90.00
_cell.angle_beta   90.00
_cell.angle_gamma   90.00
#
_symmetry.space_group_name_H-M   'P 1'
#
loop_
_entity.id
_entity.type
_entity.pdbx_description
1 polymer ?
#
loop_
_entity_poly.entity_id
_entity_poly.type
_entity_poly.pdbx_seq_one_letter_code
_entity_poly.pdbx_strand_id
1 'polypeptide(L)'
;FRCDEGKPSDLEMETNKTSSHNEFILHRISLIPLFINPFEYKKDYLFQLQVKHDGDKPYIFVTSDMFEIYPLKENLEDVNLNIIDMNNYDLKKPLSKDEKKSIIRPFLYKEKEYYNLVTELKNTYSSDSYNQELSLYGSPSISNGKEHSRWKSVSDAVYTFTKDSDMFKSVANEKADLKNITNEDERLSFIKSLELSESERYYHRDINGEPYIYDFK
;
A
#
# COMPACT_ATOMS: atom_id res chain seq x y z
N PHE A 1 -8.88 6.60 3.68
CA PHE A 1 -9.91 6.88 4.71
C PHE A 1 -9.26 7.44 5.97
N ARG A 2 -9.89 8.43 6.60
CA ARG A 2 -9.49 8.97 7.90
C ARG A 2 -10.26 8.27 9.01
N CYS A 3 -9.57 7.88 10.08
CA CYS A 3 -10.17 7.27 11.28
C CYS A 3 -9.34 7.64 12.52
N ASP A 4 -8.95 8.92 12.63
CA ASP A 4 -8.14 9.42 13.73
C ASP A 4 -9.04 9.87 14.90
N GLU A 5 -8.61 9.61 16.12
CA GLU A 5 -9.33 10.09 17.32
C GLU A 5 -9.50 11.61 17.31
N GLY A 6 -10.68 12.07 17.68
CA GLY A 6 -11.00 13.49 17.80
C GLY A 6 -11.22 14.23 16.48
N LYS A 7 -11.19 13.53 15.32
CA LYS A 7 -11.52 14.09 14.00
C LYS A 7 -12.72 13.36 13.39
N PRO A 8 -13.47 14.01 12.47
CA PRO A 8 -14.53 13.33 11.75
C PRO A 8 -13.98 12.08 11.03
N SER A 9 -14.58 10.93 11.26
CA SER A 9 -14.21 9.70 10.58
C SER A 9 -14.77 9.68 9.17
N ASP A 10 -13.99 9.19 8.21
CA ASP A 10 -14.47 8.91 6.85
C ASP A 10 -15.10 7.51 6.76
N LEU A 11 -15.06 6.73 7.83
CA LEU A 11 -15.60 5.38 7.93
C LEU A 11 -16.54 5.29 9.13
N GLU A 12 -17.71 4.73 8.92
CA GLU A 12 -18.67 4.42 9.95
C GLU A 12 -18.87 2.89 10.08
N MET A 13 -18.69 2.39 11.30
CA MET A 13 -18.89 0.99 11.63
C MET A 13 -20.34 0.77 12.08
N GLU A 14 -21.15 0.08 11.27
CA GLU A 14 -22.52 -0.27 11.63
C GLU A 14 -22.58 -1.49 12.55
N THR A 15 -21.88 -2.55 12.16
CA THR A 15 -21.89 -3.82 12.89
C THR A 15 -20.50 -4.44 12.85
N ASN A 16 -20.00 -4.83 14.01
CA ASN A 16 -18.80 -5.65 14.14
C ASN A 16 -19.05 -6.79 15.15
N LYS A 17 -19.27 -7.99 14.64
CA LYS A 17 -19.35 -9.22 15.42
C LYS A 17 -18.13 -10.11 15.21
N THR A 18 -17.01 -9.53 14.77
CA THR A 18 -15.76 -10.24 14.59
C THR A 18 -14.96 -10.30 15.90
N SER A 19 -13.90 -11.07 15.92
CA SER A 19 -12.95 -11.10 17.05
C SER A 19 -12.02 -9.89 17.11
N SER A 20 -12.01 -9.05 16.07
CA SER A 20 -11.13 -7.89 15.98
C SER A 20 -11.84 -6.61 16.43
N HIS A 21 -11.15 -5.76 17.18
CA HIS A 21 -11.64 -4.44 17.57
C HIS A 21 -11.86 -3.53 16.35
N ASN A 22 -12.86 -2.63 16.44
CA ASN A 22 -13.17 -1.66 15.39
C ASN A 22 -11.94 -0.88 14.92
N GLU A 23 -11.13 -0.40 15.87
CA GLU A 23 -9.93 0.39 15.58
C GLU A 23 -8.94 -0.34 14.69
N PHE A 24 -8.71 -1.64 14.91
CA PHE A 24 -7.81 -2.44 14.08
C PHE A 24 -8.36 -2.63 12.66
N ILE A 25 -9.66 -2.85 12.53
CA ILE A 25 -10.32 -3.00 11.24
C ILE A 25 -10.27 -1.68 10.46
N LEU A 26 -10.65 -0.58 11.09
CA LEU A 26 -10.63 0.76 10.51
C LEU A 26 -9.21 1.17 10.12
N HIS A 27 -8.21 0.87 10.97
CA HIS A 27 -6.82 1.14 10.65
C HIS A 27 -6.35 0.36 9.41
N ARG A 28 -6.66 -0.93 9.29
CA ARG A 28 -6.33 -1.73 8.11
C ARG A 28 -6.98 -1.19 6.84
N ILE A 29 -8.26 -0.81 6.91
CA ILE A 29 -8.98 -0.22 5.79
C ILE A 29 -8.35 1.13 5.38
N SER A 30 -7.93 1.93 6.36
CA SER A 30 -7.28 3.22 6.08
C SER A 30 -5.95 3.11 5.34
N LEU A 31 -5.33 1.93 5.33
CA LEU A 31 -4.07 1.64 4.62
C LEU A 31 -4.29 1.06 3.22
N ILE A 32 -5.53 0.76 2.82
CA ILE A 32 -5.82 0.26 1.46
C ILE A 32 -5.51 1.38 0.45
N PRO A 33 -4.62 1.14 -0.53
CA PRO A 33 -4.33 2.11 -1.56
C PRO A 33 -5.52 2.23 -2.52
N LEU A 34 -5.98 3.45 -2.74
CA LEU A 34 -7.04 3.78 -3.68
C LEU A 34 -6.46 4.52 -4.88
N PHE A 35 -6.76 4.05 -6.08
CA PHE A 35 -6.27 4.60 -7.34
C PHE A 35 -7.29 5.54 -7.95
N ILE A 36 -7.55 6.65 -7.25
CA ILE A 36 -8.45 7.72 -7.66
C ILE A 36 -7.59 8.96 -7.91
N ASN A 37 -7.90 9.73 -8.96
CA ASN A 37 -7.20 10.99 -9.21
C ASN A 37 -7.49 11.99 -8.08
N PRO A 38 -6.50 12.34 -7.24
CA PRO A 38 -6.75 13.21 -6.08
C PRO A 38 -7.08 14.65 -6.47
N PHE A 39 -6.74 15.09 -7.69
CA PHE A 39 -7.03 16.45 -8.16
C PHE A 39 -8.47 16.63 -8.63
N GLU A 40 -9.13 15.54 -9.01
CA GLU A 40 -10.50 15.56 -9.54
C GLU A 40 -11.53 15.03 -8.53
N TYR A 41 -11.08 14.30 -7.53
CA TYR A 41 -11.94 13.63 -6.56
C TYR A 41 -12.69 14.63 -5.67
N LYS A 42 -14.02 14.53 -5.63
CA LYS A 42 -14.94 15.35 -4.84
C LYS A 42 -15.86 14.53 -3.95
N LYS A 43 -15.34 13.46 -3.33
CA LYS A 43 -16.14 12.46 -2.58
C LYS A 43 -17.24 11.79 -3.43
N ASP A 44 -16.91 11.51 -4.66
CA ASP A 44 -17.83 10.97 -5.67
C ASP A 44 -18.22 9.51 -5.42
N TYR A 45 -17.61 8.85 -4.43
CA TYR A 45 -17.82 7.44 -4.16
C TYR A 45 -18.12 7.14 -2.68
N LEU A 46 -19.12 6.29 -2.47
CA LEU A 46 -19.36 5.61 -1.20
C LEU A 46 -18.84 4.18 -1.30
N PHE A 47 -18.05 3.77 -0.33
CA PHE A 47 -17.57 2.38 -0.18
C PHE A 47 -18.40 1.71 0.92
N GLN A 48 -18.97 0.56 0.62
CA GLN A 48 -19.71 -0.24 1.57
C GLN A 48 -19.14 -1.65 1.63
N LEU A 49 -18.98 -2.17 2.82
CA LEU A 49 -18.56 -3.55 3.07
C LEU A 49 -19.59 -4.22 3.97
N GLN A 50 -20.27 -5.24 3.46
CA GLN A 50 -21.21 -6.06 4.21
C GLN A 50 -20.87 -7.52 3.99
N VAL A 51 -20.37 -8.18 5.02
CA VAL A 51 -20.00 -9.61 4.96
C VAL A 51 -20.54 -10.31 6.19
N LYS A 52 -21.24 -11.41 5.96
CA LYS A 52 -21.75 -12.29 6.99
C LYS A 52 -21.23 -13.69 6.77
N HIS A 53 -20.83 -14.35 7.84
CA HIS A 53 -20.42 -15.75 7.78
C HIS A 53 -21.65 -16.64 7.59
N ASP A 54 -21.65 -17.48 6.56
CA ASP A 54 -22.74 -18.37 6.19
C ASP A 54 -22.77 -19.70 6.97
N GLY A 55 -21.69 -20.02 7.67
CA GLY A 55 -21.52 -21.25 8.42
C GLY A 55 -20.93 -22.43 7.65
N ASP A 56 -20.83 -22.34 6.33
CA ASP A 56 -20.37 -23.45 5.47
C ASP A 56 -18.87 -23.73 5.58
N LYS A 57 -18.08 -22.69 5.85
CA LYS A 57 -16.63 -22.76 5.94
C LYS A 57 -16.14 -22.51 7.36
N PRO A 58 -14.98 -23.02 7.77
CA PRO A 58 -14.42 -22.73 9.09
C PRO A 58 -14.07 -21.25 9.27
N TYR A 59 -13.70 -20.56 8.19
CA TYR A 59 -13.41 -19.12 8.17
C TYR A 59 -13.63 -18.53 6.77
N ILE A 60 -13.87 -17.23 6.72
CA ILE A 60 -13.97 -16.41 5.51
C ILE A 60 -12.98 -15.26 5.66
N PHE A 61 -12.06 -15.09 4.69
CA PHE A 61 -11.22 -13.91 4.61
C PHE A 61 -12.00 -12.75 4.00
N VAL A 62 -12.11 -11.66 4.74
CA VAL A 62 -12.67 -10.40 4.25
C VAL A 62 -11.57 -9.60 3.62
N THR A 63 -11.67 -9.35 2.33
CA THR A 63 -10.66 -8.70 1.51
C THR A 63 -11.20 -7.45 0.81
N SER A 64 -10.30 -6.59 0.36
CA SER A 64 -10.68 -5.28 -0.19
C SER A 64 -11.50 -5.35 -1.49
N ASP A 65 -11.52 -6.47 -2.20
CA ASP A 65 -12.40 -6.68 -3.36
C ASP A 65 -13.87 -6.88 -3.00
N MET A 66 -14.16 -7.17 -1.72
CA MET A 66 -15.53 -7.33 -1.24
C MET A 66 -16.26 -6.00 -1.02
N PHE A 67 -15.55 -4.87 -1.08
CA PHE A 67 -16.22 -3.59 -1.06
C PHE A 67 -17.13 -3.41 -2.27
N GLU A 68 -18.35 -2.93 -2.04
CA GLU A 68 -19.20 -2.35 -3.06
C GLU A 68 -18.96 -0.84 -3.11
N ILE A 69 -18.89 -0.28 -4.32
CA ILE A 69 -18.59 1.13 -4.53
C ILE A 69 -19.77 1.73 -5.29
N TYR A 70 -20.35 2.78 -4.72
CA TYR A 70 -21.51 3.46 -5.26
C TYR A 70 -21.15 4.89 -5.68
N PRO A 71 -21.54 5.33 -6.89
CA PRO A 71 -21.31 6.69 -7.32
C PRO A 71 -22.27 7.67 -6.63
N LEU A 72 -21.84 8.92 -6.55
CA LEU A 72 -22.70 10.04 -6.15
C LEU A 72 -23.84 10.19 -7.15
N LYS A 73 -25.04 10.53 -6.68
CA LYS A 73 -26.18 10.81 -7.54
C LYS A 73 -25.93 12.05 -8.40
N GLU A 74 -26.35 11.99 -9.65
CA GLU A 74 -26.38 13.15 -10.52
C GLU A 74 -27.41 14.18 -10.00
N ASN A 75 -27.11 15.48 -10.12
CA ASN A 75 -27.98 16.60 -9.73
C ASN A 75 -28.18 16.84 -8.22
N LEU A 76 -27.19 16.57 -7.41
CA LEU A 76 -27.17 17.02 -6.02
C LEU A 76 -26.64 18.46 -5.96
N GLU A 77 -27.54 19.43 -5.75
CA GLU A 77 -27.19 20.82 -5.43
C GLU A 77 -26.85 20.92 -3.94
N ASP A 78 -25.72 21.54 -3.58
CA ASP A 78 -25.30 21.89 -2.22
C ASP A 78 -25.18 20.72 -1.20
N VAL A 79 -24.50 19.66 -1.56
CA VAL A 79 -24.21 18.56 -0.61
C VAL A 79 -23.11 18.96 0.38
N ASN A 80 -23.40 18.86 1.66
CA ASN A 80 -22.37 18.96 2.68
C ASN A 80 -21.54 17.66 2.72
N LEU A 81 -20.50 17.60 1.91
CA LEU A 81 -19.61 16.43 1.79
C LEU A 81 -18.75 16.15 3.04
N ASN A 82 -18.89 16.95 4.10
CA ASN A 82 -18.22 16.70 5.36
C ASN A 82 -18.91 15.62 6.21
N ILE A 83 -20.18 15.34 5.91
CA ILE A 83 -20.98 14.28 6.58
C ILE A 83 -21.28 13.22 5.54
N ILE A 84 -21.03 11.97 5.87
CA ILE A 84 -21.35 10.85 5.00
C ILE A 84 -22.85 10.59 5.13
N ASP A 85 -23.61 10.91 4.10
CA ASP A 85 -25.03 10.58 3.99
C ASP A 85 -25.23 9.59 2.84
N MET A 86 -25.59 8.36 3.17
CA MET A 86 -25.83 7.30 2.19
C MET A 86 -26.92 7.69 1.16
N ASN A 87 -27.84 8.58 1.53
CA ASN A 87 -28.90 9.03 0.61
C ASN A 87 -28.38 9.81 -0.59
N ASN A 88 -27.17 10.35 -0.50
CA ASN A 88 -26.53 11.10 -1.60
C ASN A 88 -25.98 10.19 -2.69
N TYR A 89 -25.85 8.89 -2.44
CA TYR A 89 -25.27 7.93 -3.36
C TYR A 89 -26.32 7.03 -4.01
N ASP A 90 -26.04 6.56 -5.23
CA ASP A 90 -26.93 5.66 -5.95
C ASP A 90 -26.70 4.20 -5.54
N LEU A 91 -27.30 3.81 -4.41
CA LEU A 91 -27.20 2.45 -3.85
C LEU A 91 -27.83 1.35 -4.75
N LYS A 92 -28.54 1.73 -5.81
CA LYS A 92 -29.11 0.77 -6.76
C LYS A 92 -28.17 0.42 -7.90
N LYS A 93 -27.12 1.21 -8.10
CA LYS A 93 -26.19 1.07 -9.21
C LYS A 93 -24.75 1.02 -8.71
N PRO A 94 -24.29 -0.11 -8.15
CA PRO A 94 -22.87 -0.26 -7.80
C PRO A 94 -22.01 -0.21 -9.06
N LEU A 95 -20.76 0.20 -8.91
CA LEU A 95 -19.78 0.18 -10.00
C LEU A 95 -19.58 -1.25 -10.51
N SER A 96 -19.32 -1.36 -11.80
CA SER A 96 -18.98 -2.63 -12.44
C SER A 96 -17.66 -3.19 -11.87
N LYS A 97 -17.42 -4.50 -12.08
CA LYS A 97 -16.20 -5.15 -11.59
C LYS A 97 -14.92 -4.52 -12.14
N ASP A 98 -14.94 -4.07 -13.40
CA ASP A 98 -13.77 -3.48 -14.03
C ASP A 98 -13.50 -2.06 -13.50
N GLU A 99 -14.54 -1.25 -13.33
CA GLU A 99 -14.44 0.07 -12.69
C GLU A 99 -13.95 -0.05 -11.23
N LYS A 100 -14.49 -1.01 -10.48
CA LYS A 100 -14.02 -1.31 -9.11
C LYS A 100 -12.54 -1.72 -9.10
N LYS A 101 -12.09 -2.57 -10.02
CA LYS A 101 -10.68 -2.94 -10.16
C LYS A 101 -9.77 -1.76 -10.54
N SER A 102 -10.27 -0.76 -11.22
CA SER A 102 -9.49 0.46 -11.50
C SER A 102 -9.20 1.26 -10.24
N ILE A 103 -10.12 1.24 -9.26
CA ILE A 103 -10.04 1.97 -7.99
C ILE A 103 -9.29 1.13 -6.92
N ILE A 104 -9.70 -0.12 -6.72
CA ILE A 104 -9.06 -1.07 -5.79
C ILE A 104 -8.32 -2.11 -6.61
N ARG A 105 -7.04 -1.84 -6.88
CA ARG A 105 -6.23 -2.73 -7.72
C ARG A 105 -5.71 -3.92 -6.93
N PRO A 106 -5.78 -5.13 -7.52
CA PRO A 106 -5.07 -6.28 -6.97
C PRO A 106 -3.57 -6.12 -7.13
N PHE A 107 -2.80 -6.72 -6.26
CA PHE A 107 -1.38 -6.98 -6.51
C PHE A 107 -1.21 -8.38 -7.09
N LEU A 108 -0.28 -8.50 -8.03
CA LEU A 108 -0.02 -9.75 -8.74
C LEU A 108 1.16 -10.47 -8.12
N TYR A 109 0.97 -11.73 -7.78
CA TYR A 109 2.04 -12.62 -7.39
C TYR A 109 1.87 -13.98 -8.08
N LYS A 110 2.86 -14.41 -8.85
CA LYS A 110 2.82 -15.66 -9.64
C LYS A 110 1.53 -15.80 -10.45
N GLU A 111 1.16 -14.76 -11.20
CA GLU A 111 -0.03 -14.67 -12.06
C GLU A 111 -1.38 -14.75 -11.32
N LYS A 112 -1.38 -14.72 -9.99
CA LYS A 112 -2.60 -14.67 -9.17
C LYS A 112 -2.83 -13.27 -8.64
N GLU A 113 -4.08 -12.87 -8.63
CA GLU A 113 -4.55 -11.61 -8.04
C GLU A 113 -4.77 -11.78 -6.54
N TYR A 114 -4.23 -10.85 -5.76
CA TYR A 114 -4.43 -10.79 -4.32
C TYR A 114 -4.93 -9.40 -3.93
N TYR A 115 -5.79 -9.37 -2.93
CA TYR A 115 -6.37 -8.15 -2.39
C TYR A 115 -5.98 -7.97 -0.93
N ASN A 116 -6.09 -6.73 -0.42
CA ASN A 116 -5.71 -6.43 0.95
C ASN A 116 -6.66 -7.12 1.94
N LEU A 117 -6.10 -7.83 2.91
CA LEU A 117 -6.87 -8.49 3.97
C LEU A 117 -7.34 -7.46 4.99
N VAL A 118 -8.66 -7.38 5.22
CA VAL A 118 -9.28 -6.55 6.23
C VAL A 118 -9.38 -7.30 7.57
N THR A 119 -10.06 -8.44 7.56
CA THR A 119 -10.22 -9.30 8.73
C THR A 119 -10.57 -10.72 8.31
N GLU A 120 -10.73 -11.62 9.27
CA GLU A 120 -11.33 -12.94 9.04
C GLU A 120 -12.59 -13.11 9.88
N LEU A 121 -13.61 -13.74 9.31
CA LEU A 121 -14.79 -14.19 9.99
C LEU A 121 -14.66 -15.68 10.27
N LYS A 122 -14.94 -16.09 11.52
CA LYS A 122 -14.84 -17.49 11.95
C LYS A 122 -16.23 -18.07 12.18
N ASN A 123 -16.37 -19.36 11.90
CA ASN A 123 -17.53 -20.09 12.32
C ASN A 123 -17.45 -20.32 13.84
N THR A 124 -18.46 -19.88 14.56
CA THR A 124 -18.62 -20.21 15.98
C THR A 124 -19.46 -21.47 16.09
N TYR A 125 -18.83 -22.58 16.42
CA TYR A 125 -19.48 -23.88 16.62
C TYR A 125 -20.39 -23.96 17.89
N SER A 126 -20.74 -22.84 18.45
CA SER A 126 -21.69 -22.76 19.57
C SER A 126 -23.12 -22.88 19.05
N SER A 127 -23.97 -23.63 19.77
CA SER A 127 -25.36 -23.91 19.45
C SER A 127 -26.26 -22.67 19.32
N ASP A 128 -25.81 -21.54 19.77
CA ASP A 128 -26.44 -20.23 19.57
C ASP A 128 -25.80 -19.58 18.33
N SER A 129 -26.55 -19.57 17.25
CA SER A 129 -26.21 -19.08 15.90
C SER A 129 -25.59 -17.65 15.81
N TYR A 130 -24.47 -17.45 16.46
CA TYR A 130 -23.70 -16.20 16.38
C TYR A 130 -22.79 -16.24 15.15
N ASN A 131 -23.38 -16.13 13.98
CA ASN A 131 -22.61 -15.92 12.77
C ASN A 131 -21.88 -14.57 12.87
N GLN A 132 -20.58 -14.60 12.70
CA GLN A 132 -19.81 -13.37 12.65
C GLN A 132 -20.23 -12.53 11.44
N GLU A 133 -20.29 -11.23 11.64
CA GLU A 133 -20.76 -10.27 10.67
C GLU A 133 -19.96 -8.99 10.78
N LEU A 134 -19.66 -8.38 9.64
CA LEU A 134 -19.02 -7.08 9.54
C LEU A 134 -19.79 -6.22 8.55
N SER A 135 -20.25 -5.05 8.99
CA SER A 135 -20.88 -4.04 8.16
C SER A 135 -20.29 -2.67 8.48
N LEU A 136 -19.83 -1.98 7.45
CA LEU A 136 -19.33 -0.63 7.53
C LEU A 136 -19.47 0.08 6.18
N TYR A 137 -19.45 1.40 6.22
CA TYR A 137 -19.42 2.24 5.02
C TYR A 137 -18.56 3.47 5.23
N GLY A 138 -18.18 4.10 4.13
CA GLY A 138 -17.38 5.31 4.19
C GLY A 138 -17.04 5.91 2.84
N SER A 139 -16.52 7.12 2.87
CA SER A 139 -16.05 7.82 1.69
C SER A 139 -14.57 8.18 1.85
N PRO A 140 -13.75 8.02 0.82
CA PRO A 140 -12.33 8.40 0.88
C PRO A 140 -12.15 9.89 1.13
N SER A 141 -11.05 10.25 1.76
CA SER A 141 -10.58 11.62 1.90
C SER A 141 -9.22 11.83 1.27
N ILE A 142 -8.88 13.08 0.99
CA ILE A 142 -7.58 13.48 0.44
C ILE A 142 -6.77 14.13 1.55
N SER A 143 -5.50 13.75 1.64
CA SER A 143 -4.51 14.40 2.47
C SER A 143 -3.09 14.10 1.98
N ASN A 144 -2.10 14.44 2.74
CA ASN A 144 -0.69 14.26 2.39
C ASN A 144 0.11 13.58 3.51
N GLY A 145 1.29 13.08 3.18
CA GLY A 145 2.16 12.36 4.10
C GLY A 145 2.68 13.16 5.29
N LYS A 146 2.51 14.49 5.31
CA LYS A 146 2.85 15.34 6.47
C LYS A 146 1.79 15.23 7.58
N GLU A 147 0.53 15.02 7.20
CA GLU A 147 -0.56 14.83 8.15
C GLU A 147 -0.51 13.44 8.78
N HIS A 148 -0.41 12.40 7.95
CA HIS A 148 -0.29 11.04 8.43
C HIS A 148 0.36 10.13 7.38
N SER A 149 1.12 9.12 7.82
CA SER A 149 1.83 8.18 6.95
C SER A 149 0.95 7.36 6.01
N ARG A 150 -0.35 7.19 6.32
CA ARG A 150 -1.30 6.49 5.44
C ARG A 150 -1.47 7.12 4.06
N TRP A 151 -1.24 8.44 3.93
CA TRP A 151 -1.28 9.16 2.66
C TRP A 151 0.08 9.25 1.96
N LYS A 152 1.11 8.62 2.52
CA LYS A 152 2.42 8.57 1.90
C LYS A 152 2.40 7.55 0.76
N SER A 153 2.48 8.03 -0.47
CA SER A 153 2.44 7.18 -1.67
C SER A 153 3.73 6.39 -1.92
N VAL A 154 4.83 6.83 -1.32
CA VAL A 154 6.15 6.20 -1.46
C VAL A 154 6.73 5.94 -0.08
N SER A 155 7.17 4.72 0.17
CA SER A 155 7.79 4.34 1.45
C SER A 155 9.14 5.01 1.60
N ASP A 156 10.05 4.74 0.67
CA ASP A 156 11.38 5.30 0.63
C ASP A 156 11.68 5.81 -0.78
N ALA A 157 12.24 7.00 -0.85
CA ALA A 157 12.80 7.55 -2.07
C ALA A 157 14.29 7.79 -1.82
N VAL A 158 15.10 6.93 -2.36
CA VAL A 158 16.57 7.01 -2.23
C VAL A 158 17.21 7.19 -3.60
N TYR A 159 18.32 7.85 -3.62
CA TYR A 159 19.18 7.94 -4.80
C TYR A 159 20.52 7.28 -4.50
N THR A 160 21.14 6.76 -5.52
CA THR A 160 22.50 6.24 -5.44
C THR A 160 23.33 6.88 -6.54
N PHE A 161 24.60 7.13 -6.26
CA PHE A 161 25.54 7.54 -7.28
C PHE A 161 25.91 6.36 -8.16
N THR A 162 26.13 6.61 -9.43
CA THR A 162 26.58 5.57 -10.37
C THR A 162 27.99 5.14 -10.04
N LYS A 163 28.18 3.87 -9.74
CA LYS A 163 29.48 3.30 -9.39
C LYS A 163 30.39 3.25 -10.62
N ASP A 164 31.62 3.70 -10.45
CA ASP A 164 32.68 3.55 -11.44
C ASP A 164 33.37 2.20 -11.24
N SER A 165 32.88 1.19 -11.92
CA SER A 165 33.39 -0.18 -11.83
C SER A 165 34.81 -0.33 -12.38
N ASP A 166 35.20 0.49 -13.37
CA ASP A 166 36.50 0.37 -14.00
C ASP A 166 37.56 1.01 -13.15
N MET A 167 37.28 2.19 -12.60
CA MET A 167 38.15 2.83 -11.62
C MET A 167 38.31 1.94 -10.36
N PHE A 168 37.24 1.36 -9.87
CA PHE A 168 37.30 0.44 -8.73
C PHE A 168 38.19 -0.76 -9.01
N LYS A 169 38.05 -1.43 -10.18
CA LYS A 169 38.88 -2.57 -10.56
C LYS A 169 40.35 -2.20 -10.69
N SER A 170 40.66 -1.04 -11.24
CA SER A 170 42.06 -0.54 -11.34
C SER A 170 42.67 -0.42 -9.96
N VAL A 171 42.00 0.29 -9.04
CA VAL A 171 42.49 0.50 -7.67
C VAL A 171 42.56 -0.81 -6.88
N ALA A 172 41.61 -1.70 -7.07
CA ALA A 172 41.59 -3.01 -6.39
C ALA A 172 42.78 -3.89 -6.83
N ASN A 173 43.09 -3.84 -8.12
CA ASN A 173 44.30 -4.54 -8.66
C ASN A 173 45.59 -3.95 -8.12
N GLU A 174 45.73 -2.64 -8.10
CA GLU A 174 46.89 -1.97 -7.50
C GLU A 174 47.06 -2.37 -6.02
N LYS A 175 45.99 -2.38 -5.24
CA LYS A 175 46.05 -2.81 -3.84
C LYS A 175 46.45 -4.28 -3.68
N ALA A 176 46.00 -5.16 -4.60
CA ALA A 176 46.40 -6.56 -4.60
C ALA A 176 47.88 -6.73 -4.93
N ASP A 177 48.42 -5.95 -5.89
CA ASP A 177 49.83 -5.94 -6.27
C ASP A 177 50.71 -5.44 -5.13
N LEU A 178 50.31 -4.38 -4.42
CA LEU A 178 51.00 -3.85 -3.25
C LEU A 178 51.08 -4.87 -2.10
N LYS A 179 50.09 -5.81 -2.01
CA LYS A 179 50.08 -6.90 -1.04
C LYS A 179 50.82 -8.17 -1.51
N ASN A 180 51.40 -8.14 -2.70
CA ASN A 180 52.11 -9.26 -3.32
C ASN A 180 51.23 -10.53 -3.44
N ILE A 181 49.91 -10.37 -3.69
CA ILE A 181 49.00 -11.48 -3.89
C ILE A 181 49.18 -12.00 -5.33
N THR A 182 49.88 -13.13 -5.47
CA THR A 182 50.18 -13.74 -6.76
C THR A 182 49.21 -14.85 -7.16
N ASN A 183 48.50 -15.42 -6.19
CA ASN A 183 47.50 -16.48 -6.43
C ASN A 183 46.20 -15.84 -6.95
N GLU A 184 45.66 -16.33 -8.07
CA GLU A 184 44.44 -15.80 -8.69
C GLU A 184 43.21 -15.94 -7.82
N ASP A 185 43.03 -17.06 -7.10
CA ASP A 185 41.88 -17.29 -6.22
C ASP A 185 41.91 -16.37 -4.99
N GLU A 186 43.09 -16.19 -4.42
CA GLU A 186 43.27 -15.24 -3.30
C GLU A 186 43.06 -13.81 -3.76
N ARG A 187 43.51 -13.46 -4.97
CA ARG A 187 43.33 -12.14 -5.57
C ARG A 187 41.87 -11.83 -5.80
N LEU A 188 41.10 -12.77 -6.38
CA LEU A 188 39.66 -12.63 -6.58
C LEU A 188 38.90 -12.51 -5.23
N SER A 189 39.28 -13.29 -4.25
CA SER A 189 38.70 -13.22 -2.90
C SER A 189 38.96 -11.86 -2.25
N PHE A 190 40.20 -11.35 -2.39
CA PHE A 190 40.58 -10.04 -1.89
C PHE A 190 39.81 -8.89 -2.59
N ILE A 191 39.68 -8.94 -3.93
CA ILE A 191 38.93 -7.95 -4.71
C ILE A 191 37.45 -7.95 -4.30
N LYS A 192 36.82 -9.12 -4.12
CA LYS A 192 35.45 -9.24 -3.64
C LYS A 192 35.27 -8.66 -2.24
N SER A 193 36.23 -8.86 -1.35
CA SER A 193 36.18 -8.27 -0.01
C SER A 193 36.27 -6.74 -0.03
N LEU A 194 37.09 -6.19 -0.94
CA LEU A 194 37.16 -4.76 -1.16
C LEU A 194 35.90 -4.20 -1.80
N GLU A 195 35.27 -4.94 -2.70
CA GLU A 195 34.01 -4.53 -3.34
C GLU A 195 32.91 -4.34 -2.30
N LEU A 196 32.79 -5.24 -1.33
CA LEU A 196 31.83 -5.12 -0.23
C LEU A 196 32.09 -3.93 0.71
N SER A 197 33.36 -3.53 0.89
CA SER A 197 33.74 -2.54 1.87
C SER A 197 33.99 -1.14 1.31
N GLU A 198 34.42 -1.04 0.05
CA GLU A 198 34.92 0.21 -0.52
C GLU A 198 34.29 0.60 -1.87
N SER A 199 33.48 -0.28 -2.53
CA SER A 199 32.94 0.05 -3.86
C SER A 199 32.09 1.32 -3.87
N GLU A 200 31.50 1.67 -2.72
CA GLU A 200 30.71 2.88 -2.56
C GLU A 200 31.52 4.19 -2.54
N ARG A 201 32.82 4.11 -2.60
CA ARG A 201 33.70 5.29 -2.66
C ARG A 201 34.07 5.72 -4.07
N TYR A 202 33.78 4.89 -5.07
CA TYR A 202 34.16 5.11 -6.45
C TYR A 202 32.91 5.36 -7.29
N TYR A 203 32.71 6.66 -7.63
CA TYR A 203 31.54 7.11 -8.41
C TYR A 203 32.03 7.80 -9.68
N HIS A 204 31.21 7.68 -10.74
CA HIS A 204 31.39 8.56 -11.90
C HIS A 204 31.18 10.01 -11.48
N ARG A 205 32.08 10.88 -11.96
CA ARG A 205 32.05 12.31 -11.67
C ARG A 205 31.85 13.10 -12.96
N ASP A 206 31.20 14.24 -12.84
CA ASP A 206 31.05 15.19 -13.92
C ASP A 206 32.36 15.95 -14.17
N ILE A 207 32.33 16.89 -15.14
CA ILE A 207 33.47 17.74 -15.51
C ILE A 207 33.97 18.60 -14.32
N ASN A 208 33.08 18.89 -13.36
CA ASN A 208 33.40 19.68 -12.17
C ASN A 208 33.89 18.80 -11.00
N GLY A 209 33.95 17.49 -11.20
CA GLY A 209 34.35 16.52 -10.18
C GLY A 209 33.25 16.13 -9.19
N GLU A 210 31.98 16.52 -9.41
CA GLU A 210 30.87 16.16 -8.58
C GLU A 210 30.30 14.81 -9.05
N PRO A 211 29.90 13.91 -8.08
CA PRO A 211 29.27 12.67 -8.43
C PRO A 211 27.86 12.92 -8.96
N TYR A 212 27.51 12.29 -10.08
CA TYR A 212 26.16 12.45 -10.64
C TYR A 212 25.29 11.21 -10.43
N ILE A 213 23.99 11.46 -10.39
CA ILE A 213 22.96 10.48 -10.11
C ILE A 213 22.41 9.96 -11.43
N TYR A 214 22.51 8.65 -11.65
CA TYR A 214 21.99 8.02 -12.87
C TYR A 214 20.68 7.23 -12.64
N ASP A 215 20.52 6.66 -11.45
CA ASP A 215 19.36 5.78 -11.14
C ASP A 215 18.61 6.26 -9.91
N PHE A 216 17.30 6.39 -10.07
CA PHE A 216 16.34 6.48 -8.97
C PHE A 216 15.76 5.10 -8.72
N LYS A 217 15.95 4.57 -7.53
CA LYS A 217 15.35 3.33 -7.05
C LYS A 217 14.20 3.60 -6.12
#